data_c06e016f56644fca4235d07decc7628e
#
_entry.id   c06e016f56644fca4235d07decc7628e
#
_cell.length_a   1.000
_cell.length_b   1.000
_cell.length_c   1.000
_cell.angle_alpha   90.00
_cell.angle_beta   90.00
_cell.angle_gamma   90.00
#
_symmetry.space_group_name_H-M   'P 1'
#
loop_
_entity.id
_entity.type
_entity.pdbx_description
1 polymer ?
#
loop_
_entity_poly.entity_id
_entity_poly.type
_entity_poly.pdbx_seq_one_letter_code
_entity_poly.pdbx_strand_id
1 'polypeptide(L)'
;MAVHLCITRPEDLHAVAGVSIGVTEAGVRKANRKDLTVITLEPGAAVGAVFTQNRFCAAPVQLCKQHLAAGNGIRALVINTGVANAGTGEAGLQHAFAVCQAVAGLLNIKPEQILPFSTGVIMEPLPVQRIVDGLPKALAASTSDNWTLASQAIMTTDTLPKATSRQISIDGKTVTITGMSKGAGMICPNMATMLGFMATDAAIAPGLMKSLAHELAEASFNRISIDGDTSTNDSFVVIASGKAATTEISHWDSDSARLLKQALLDVARWLAQAIVRDGEGATKFITVSIEGGRDTAECRQVAYAIAHSPLVKTAFFASDPNLGRILAAVGYAGIADLEQSLIELYLDDVHVATRGGRHPDYREEDGQRVMKQDEITVRVLLGRGQAQDQVWTCDLSHEYVTINADYRS
;
A
#
# COMPACT_ATOMS: atom_id res chain seq x y z
N MET A 1 10.12 -11.58 12.15
CA MET A 1 10.92 -10.38 11.73
C MET A 1 10.61 -10.14 10.26
N ALA A 2 10.46 -8.89 9.85
CA ALA A 2 10.19 -8.56 8.45
C ALA A 2 11.29 -9.10 7.52
N VAL A 3 10.91 -9.57 6.34
CA VAL A 3 11.81 -10.22 5.37
C VAL A 3 12.66 -9.16 4.68
N HIS A 4 13.94 -9.07 5.04
CA HIS A 4 14.91 -8.12 4.47
C HIS A 4 14.40 -6.67 4.34
N LEU A 5 13.50 -6.25 5.25
CA LEU A 5 13.04 -4.87 5.30
C LEU A 5 13.97 -4.05 6.21
N CYS A 6 14.70 -3.14 5.60
CA CYS A 6 15.50 -2.15 6.33
C CYS A 6 14.66 -0.90 6.58
N ILE A 7 14.57 -0.47 7.84
CA ILE A 7 13.96 0.82 8.19
C ILE A 7 14.81 1.93 7.57
N THR A 8 14.19 2.83 6.81
CA THR A 8 14.87 4.04 6.31
C THR A 8 15.27 4.90 7.50
N ARG A 9 16.53 5.29 7.54
CA ARG A 9 17.03 6.13 8.64
C ARG A 9 16.34 7.50 8.60
N PRO A 10 16.09 8.13 9.78
CA PRO A 10 15.41 9.43 9.81
C PRO A 10 16.08 10.51 8.95
N GLU A 11 17.42 10.51 8.85
CA GLU A 11 18.20 11.44 8.03
C GLU A 11 18.05 11.22 6.53
N ASP A 12 17.60 10.04 6.10
CA ASP A 12 17.33 9.69 4.70
C ASP A 12 15.86 9.96 4.31
N LEU A 13 15.01 10.37 5.26
CA LEU A 13 13.64 10.80 5.00
C LEU A 13 13.60 12.32 4.87
N HIS A 14 13.45 12.79 3.65
CA HIS A 14 13.52 14.23 3.35
C HIS A 14 12.17 14.93 3.53
N ALA A 15 12.20 16.12 4.10
CA ALA A 15 11.05 17.00 4.19
C ALA A 15 10.54 17.39 2.79
N VAL A 16 9.23 17.41 2.61
CA VAL A 16 8.58 17.89 1.38
C VAL A 16 8.08 19.30 1.61
N ALA A 17 8.60 20.25 0.86
CA ALA A 17 8.20 21.65 1.00
C ALA A 17 6.68 21.83 0.83
N GLY A 18 6.04 22.62 1.70
CA GLY A 18 4.59 22.83 1.69
C GLY A 18 3.75 21.73 2.35
N VAL A 19 4.41 20.75 3.00
CA VAL A 19 3.77 19.69 3.79
C VAL A 19 4.34 19.71 5.20
N SER A 20 3.49 19.72 6.22
CA SER A 20 3.90 19.60 7.62
C SER A 20 3.09 18.51 8.32
N ILE A 21 3.71 17.81 9.25
CA ILE A 21 3.14 16.63 9.89
C ILE A 21 3.22 16.77 11.40
N GLY A 22 2.08 16.70 12.06
CA GLY A 22 1.98 16.68 13.51
C GLY A 22 1.53 15.31 14.01
N VAL A 23 2.15 14.81 15.06
CA VAL A 23 1.86 13.48 15.64
C VAL A 23 1.71 13.61 17.15
N THR A 24 0.73 12.90 17.72
CA THR A 24 0.53 12.85 19.17
C THR A 24 -0.05 11.53 19.65
N GLU A 25 -0.05 11.35 20.95
CA GLU A 25 -0.78 10.32 21.68
C GLU A 25 -2.14 10.88 22.09
N ALA A 26 -3.20 10.48 21.42
CA ALA A 26 -4.57 10.88 21.75
C ALA A 26 -5.28 9.83 22.63
N GLY A 27 -4.70 8.62 22.74
CA GLY A 27 -5.28 7.50 23.47
C GLY A 27 -6.55 6.98 22.80
N VAL A 28 -6.56 6.92 21.47
CA VAL A 28 -7.74 6.47 20.69
C VAL A 28 -8.21 5.10 21.16
N ARG A 29 -7.29 4.15 21.35
CA ARG A 29 -7.58 2.81 21.87
C ARG A 29 -6.66 2.42 23.03
N LYS A 30 -5.36 2.55 22.87
CA LYS A 30 -4.35 2.17 23.86
C LYS A 30 -3.60 3.43 24.34
N ALA A 31 -3.32 3.52 25.63
CA ALA A 31 -2.48 4.58 26.20
C ALA A 31 -1.00 4.41 25.78
N ASN A 32 -0.23 5.49 25.88
CA ASN A 32 1.21 5.52 25.62
C ASN A 32 1.59 5.07 24.21
N ARG A 33 0.77 5.39 23.24
CA ARG A 33 0.97 5.11 21.82
C ARG A 33 0.65 6.33 20.98
N LYS A 34 1.51 6.66 20.02
CA LYS A 34 1.20 7.63 18.97
C LYS A 34 0.11 7.04 18.08
N ASP A 35 -1.03 7.70 18.00
CA ASP A 35 -2.24 7.18 17.36
C ASP A 35 -3.08 8.26 16.67
N LEU A 36 -2.57 9.50 16.64
CA LEU A 36 -3.17 10.61 15.92
C LEU A 36 -2.10 11.34 15.11
N THR A 37 -2.33 11.43 13.81
CA THR A 37 -1.47 12.17 12.86
C THR A 37 -2.30 13.20 12.12
N VAL A 38 -1.78 14.42 11.98
CA VAL A 38 -2.36 15.46 11.15
C VAL A 38 -1.31 15.91 10.13
N ILE A 39 -1.65 15.83 8.85
CA ILE A 39 -0.82 16.35 7.76
C ILE A 39 -1.47 17.63 7.27
N THR A 40 -0.76 18.75 7.32
CA THR A 40 -1.24 20.04 6.81
C THR A 40 -0.55 20.40 5.51
N LEU A 41 -1.31 20.99 4.60
CA LEU A 41 -0.88 21.35 3.27
C LEU A 41 -0.97 22.86 3.09
N GLU A 42 0.06 23.46 2.48
CA GLU A 42 -0.03 24.86 2.08
C GLU A 42 -1.09 25.05 0.98
N PRO A 43 -1.65 26.28 0.87
CA PRO A 43 -2.61 26.60 -0.18
C PRO A 43 -2.05 26.29 -1.57
N GLY A 44 -2.91 25.74 -2.45
CA GLY A 44 -2.57 25.41 -3.82
C GLY A 44 -2.05 23.99 -4.03
N ALA A 45 -1.88 23.19 -2.98
CA ALA A 45 -1.51 21.78 -3.11
C ALA A 45 -2.59 21.02 -3.90
N ALA A 46 -2.15 20.23 -4.90
CA ALA A 46 -3.00 19.31 -5.64
C ALA A 46 -2.99 17.93 -4.98
N VAL A 47 -4.16 17.30 -4.83
CA VAL A 47 -4.31 16.01 -4.16
C VAL A 47 -5.09 15.05 -5.05
N GLY A 48 -4.56 13.86 -5.25
CA GLY A 48 -5.23 12.73 -5.86
C GLY A 48 -5.29 11.55 -4.90
N ALA A 49 -6.36 10.77 -4.96
CA ALA A 49 -6.47 9.60 -4.11
C ALA A 49 -7.26 8.48 -4.79
N VAL A 50 -6.98 7.26 -4.36
CA VAL A 50 -7.72 6.05 -4.67
C VAL A 50 -8.10 5.35 -3.37
N PHE A 51 -9.24 4.65 -3.39
CA PHE A 51 -9.87 4.10 -2.21
C PHE A 51 -10.40 2.70 -2.45
N THR A 52 -10.57 1.94 -1.38
CA THR A 52 -11.15 0.60 -1.41
C THR A 52 -12.43 0.53 -2.25
N GLN A 53 -12.57 -0.57 -2.99
CA GLN A 53 -13.80 -0.96 -3.69
C GLN A 53 -14.68 -1.88 -2.86
N ASN A 54 -14.28 -2.21 -1.62
CA ASN A 54 -15.10 -2.99 -0.72
C ASN A 54 -16.45 -2.29 -0.52
N ARG A 55 -17.53 -3.02 -0.77
CA ARG A 55 -18.90 -2.48 -0.62
C ARG A 55 -19.23 -2.15 0.83
N PHE A 56 -18.56 -2.79 1.79
CA PHE A 56 -18.62 -2.45 3.20
C PHE A 56 -17.63 -1.32 3.54
N CYS A 57 -17.78 -0.21 2.85
CA CYS A 57 -16.85 0.92 2.86
C CYS A 57 -16.96 1.73 4.16
N ALA A 58 -15.82 1.98 4.80
CA ALA A 58 -15.74 2.74 6.05
C ALA A 58 -16.19 4.20 5.89
N ALA A 59 -16.73 4.77 6.97
CA ALA A 59 -17.21 6.14 7.01
C ALA A 59 -16.16 7.19 6.58
N PRO A 60 -14.89 7.15 7.06
CA PRO A 60 -13.88 8.10 6.62
C PRO A 60 -13.62 8.03 5.12
N VAL A 61 -13.63 6.84 4.51
CA VAL A 61 -13.44 6.69 3.05
C VAL A 61 -14.60 7.33 2.27
N GLN A 62 -15.84 7.18 2.75
CA GLN A 62 -17.00 7.81 2.13
C GLN A 62 -16.88 9.34 2.15
N LEU A 63 -16.46 9.93 3.29
CA LEU A 63 -16.23 11.36 3.41
C LEU A 63 -15.06 11.84 2.52
N CYS A 64 -13.96 11.12 2.46
CA CYS A 64 -12.85 11.44 1.57
C CYS A 64 -13.31 11.56 0.10
N LYS A 65 -14.12 10.58 -0.36
CA LYS A 65 -14.68 10.62 -1.72
C LYS A 65 -15.57 11.86 -1.94
N GLN A 66 -16.41 12.23 -0.96
CA GLN A 66 -17.27 13.41 -1.02
C GLN A 66 -16.46 14.71 -1.02
N HIS A 67 -15.49 14.86 -0.12
CA HIS A 67 -14.67 16.07 0.01
C HIS A 67 -13.79 16.30 -1.23
N LEU A 68 -13.20 15.27 -1.79
CA LEU A 68 -12.45 15.37 -3.05
C LEU A 68 -13.35 15.75 -4.23
N ALA A 69 -14.56 15.20 -4.30
CA ALA A 69 -15.52 15.52 -5.36
C ALA A 69 -16.05 16.96 -5.25
N ALA A 70 -16.10 17.53 -4.05
CA ALA A 70 -16.50 18.92 -3.82
C ALA A 70 -15.54 19.97 -4.42
N GLY A 71 -14.27 19.59 -4.68
CA GLY A 71 -13.30 20.45 -5.38
C GLY A 71 -12.85 21.69 -4.61
N ASN A 72 -13.03 21.74 -3.29
CA ASN A 72 -12.70 22.92 -2.45
C ASN A 72 -11.18 23.07 -2.18
N GLY A 73 -10.35 22.20 -2.74
CA GLY A 73 -8.92 22.10 -2.43
C GLY A 73 -8.68 21.49 -1.03
N ILE A 74 -7.81 20.49 -0.95
CA ILE A 74 -7.51 19.83 0.31
C ILE A 74 -6.40 20.58 1.05
N ARG A 75 -6.58 20.79 2.37
CA ARG A 75 -5.68 21.56 3.23
C ARG A 75 -5.16 20.76 4.40
N ALA A 76 -5.82 19.63 4.75
CA ALA A 76 -5.32 18.75 5.79
C ALA A 76 -5.81 17.31 5.60
N LEU A 77 -5.03 16.38 6.15
CA LEU A 77 -5.41 15.00 6.35
C LEU A 77 -5.33 14.71 7.85
N VAL A 78 -6.30 13.97 8.39
CA VAL A 78 -6.30 13.52 9.79
C VAL A 78 -6.42 12.01 9.84
N ILE A 79 -5.49 11.34 10.52
CA ILE A 79 -5.42 9.89 10.59
C ILE A 79 -5.47 9.47 12.05
N ASN A 80 -6.43 8.60 12.41
CA ASN A 80 -6.45 7.95 13.70
C ASN A 80 -6.14 6.46 13.58
N THR A 81 -5.45 5.92 14.59
CA THR A 81 -5.07 4.50 14.68
C THR A 81 -5.69 3.84 15.90
N GLY A 82 -6.18 2.59 15.71
CA GLY A 82 -6.80 1.77 16.77
C GLY A 82 -8.26 1.46 16.55
N VAL A 83 -9.01 2.35 15.89
CA VAL A 83 -10.42 2.17 15.52
C VAL A 83 -10.61 2.51 14.06
N ALA A 84 -11.17 1.58 13.29
CA ALA A 84 -11.34 1.71 11.83
C ALA A 84 -12.51 2.62 11.43
N ASN A 85 -13.45 2.87 12.33
CA ASN A 85 -14.71 3.57 12.03
C ASN A 85 -15.43 2.98 10.80
N ALA A 86 -15.44 1.67 10.74
CA ALA A 86 -16.12 0.86 9.71
C ALA A 86 -17.20 0.01 10.37
N GLY A 87 -18.32 -0.21 9.67
CA GLY A 87 -19.48 -0.92 10.23
C GLY A 87 -20.19 -0.14 11.34
N THR A 88 -20.06 1.19 11.35
CA THR A 88 -20.59 2.08 12.38
C THR A 88 -21.83 2.88 11.92
N GLY A 89 -22.32 2.59 10.71
CA GLY A 89 -23.54 3.21 10.16
C GLY A 89 -23.44 4.74 10.04
N GLU A 90 -24.60 5.40 10.13
CA GLU A 90 -24.72 6.86 10.05
C GLU A 90 -23.93 7.58 11.16
N ALA A 91 -23.89 7.02 12.37
CA ALA A 91 -23.12 7.57 13.47
C ALA A 91 -21.62 7.65 13.13
N GLY A 92 -21.09 6.68 12.39
CA GLY A 92 -19.70 6.70 11.94
C GLY A 92 -19.38 7.86 10.99
N LEU A 93 -20.30 8.19 10.09
CA LEU A 93 -20.19 9.35 9.21
C LEU A 93 -20.20 10.67 10.01
N GLN A 94 -21.14 10.79 10.95
CA GLN A 94 -21.21 11.96 11.84
C GLN A 94 -19.94 12.11 12.69
N HIS A 95 -19.41 11.01 13.23
CA HIS A 95 -18.15 11.02 13.98
C HIS A 95 -16.95 11.47 13.13
N ALA A 96 -16.81 10.90 11.94
CA ALA A 96 -15.72 11.30 11.03
C ALA A 96 -15.84 12.77 10.60
N PHE A 97 -17.08 13.25 10.35
CA PHE A 97 -17.31 14.66 10.01
C PHE A 97 -17.03 15.59 11.21
N ALA A 98 -17.40 15.19 12.44
CA ALA A 98 -17.09 15.97 13.65
C ALA A 98 -15.57 16.13 13.85
N VAL A 99 -14.77 15.12 13.54
CA VAL A 99 -13.29 15.27 13.53
C VAL A 99 -12.83 16.27 12.47
N CYS A 100 -13.40 16.21 11.25
CA CYS A 100 -13.12 17.21 10.21
C CYS A 100 -13.49 18.63 10.67
N GLN A 101 -14.64 18.83 11.31
CA GLN A 101 -15.05 20.13 11.86
C GLN A 101 -14.07 20.64 12.92
N ALA A 102 -13.58 19.77 13.81
CA ALA A 102 -12.63 20.17 14.83
C ALA A 102 -11.28 20.61 14.23
N VAL A 103 -10.75 19.86 13.26
CA VAL A 103 -9.52 20.24 12.53
C VAL A 103 -9.75 21.55 11.78
N ALA A 104 -10.91 21.71 11.12
CA ALA A 104 -11.26 22.92 10.37
C ALA A 104 -11.29 24.18 11.24
N GLY A 105 -11.87 24.06 12.45
CA GLY A 105 -11.88 25.16 13.42
C GLY A 105 -10.49 25.58 13.87
N LEU A 106 -9.59 24.63 14.10
CA LEU A 106 -8.21 24.91 14.52
C LEU A 106 -7.36 25.52 13.41
N LEU A 107 -7.62 25.15 12.14
CA LEU A 107 -6.87 25.65 10.97
C LEU A 107 -7.53 26.85 10.28
N ASN A 108 -8.73 27.24 10.72
CA ASN A 108 -9.56 28.29 10.10
C ASN A 108 -9.81 28.03 8.59
N ILE A 109 -10.24 26.80 8.28
CA ILE A 109 -10.59 26.31 6.93
C ILE A 109 -11.96 25.62 6.95
N LYS A 110 -12.45 25.15 5.80
CA LYS A 110 -13.72 24.43 5.72
C LYS A 110 -13.55 22.95 6.04
N PRO A 111 -14.53 22.26 6.66
CA PRO A 111 -14.48 20.82 6.92
C PRO A 111 -14.25 19.98 5.65
N GLU A 112 -14.80 20.40 4.51
CA GLU A 112 -14.67 19.73 3.22
C GLU A 112 -13.24 19.83 2.61
N GLN A 113 -12.36 20.60 3.23
CA GLN A 113 -10.94 20.71 2.87
C GLN A 113 -10.08 19.68 3.65
N ILE A 114 -10.70 18.77 4.39
CA ILE A 114 -10.02 17.80 5.24
C ILE A 114 -10.38 16.39 4.81
N LEU A 115 -9.38 15.53 4.70
CA LEU A 115 -9.57 14.11 4.45
C LEU A 115 -9.35 13.31 5.75
N PRO A 116 -10.39 12.65 6.29
CA PRO A 116 -10.26 11.81 7.46
C PRO A 116 -9.84 10.37 7.07
N PHE A 117 -8.97 9.75 7.87
CA PHE A 117 -8.57 8.36 7.73
C PHE A 117 -8.59 7.66 9.09
N SER A 118 -8.96 6.39 9.08
CA SER A 118 -9.01 5.57 10.29
C SER A 118 -8.45 4.18 10.00
N THR A 119 -7.78 3.57 10.96
CA THR A 119 -7.31 2.19 10.87
C THR A 119 -7.37 1.51 12.23
N GLY A 120 -7.61 0.20 12.26
CA GLY A 120 -7.74 -0.59 13.49
C GLY A 120 -8.98 -1.47 13.51
N VAL A 121 -9.61 -1.60 14.67
CA VAL A 121 -10.74 -2.53 14.87
C VAL A 121 -12.02 -2.02 14.20
N ILE A 122 -12.70 -2.92 13.49
CA ILE A 122 -13.99 -2.73 12.82
C ILE A 122 -15.12 -2.91 13.85
N MET A 123 -16.29 -2.26 13.64
CA MET A 123 -17.49 -2.32 14.47
C MET A 123 -17.37 -1.62 15.85
N GLU A 124 -16.29 -0.88 16.07
CA GLU A 124 -16.16 -0.07 17.29
C GLU A 124 -16.47 1.40 17.00
N PRO A 125 -17.17 2.11 17.92
CA PRO A 125 -17.45 3.52 17.77
C PRO A 125 -16.17 4.35 17.86
N LEU A 126 -16.04 5.37 16.99
CA LEU A 126 -14.88 6.26 17.01
C LEU A 126 -14.91 7.14 18.28
N PRO A 127 -13.85 7.17 19.10
CA PRO A 127 -13.78 8.02 20.30
C PRO A 127 -13.46 9.47 19.92
N VAL A 128 -14.42 10.17 19.33
CA VAL A 128 -14.28 11.51 18.76
C VAL A 128 -13.63 12.48 19.73
N GLN A 129 -14.08 12.50 21.01
CA GLN A 129 -13.58 13.46 21.99
C GLN A 129 -12.07 13.30 22.23
N ARG A 130 -11.57 12.04 22.33
CA ARG A 130 -10.12 11.80 22.49
C ARG A 130 -9.30 12.34 21.32
N ILE A 131 -9.83 12.15 20.10
CA ILE A 131 -9.19 12.67 18.89
C ILE A 131 -9.19 14.20 18.93
N VAL A 132 -10.33 14.82 19.18
CA VAL A 132 -10.49 16.27 19.24
C VAL A 132 -9.57 16.91 20.29
N ASP A 133 -9.47 16.32 21.48
CA ASP A 133 -8.58 16.78 22.55
C ASP A 133 -7.10 16.63 22.19
N GLY A 134 -6.75 15.68 21.33
CA GLY A 134 -5.39 15.47 20.83
C GLY A 134 -4.97 16.44 19.72
N LEU A 135 -5.91 16.97 18.92
CA LEU A 135 -5.61 17.81 17.76
C LEU A 135 -4.71 19.00 18.03
N PRO A 136 -4.94 19.81 19.11
CA PRO A 136 -4.08 20.95 19.40
C PRO A 136 -2.61 20.55 19.65
N LYS A 137 -2.38 19.41 20.31
CA LYS A 137 -1.03 18.89 20.56
C LYS A 137 -0.38 18.41 19.26
N ALA A 138 -1.14 17.70 18.43
CA ALA A 138 -0.64 17.25 17.11
C ALA A 138 -0.23 18.46 16.26
N LEU A 139 -1.07 19.47 16.16
CA LEU A 139 -0.77 20.67 15.37
C LEU A 139 0.40 21.47 15.93
N ALA A 140 0.52 21.60 17.25
CA ALA A 140 1.65 22.28 17.90
C ALA A 140 3.00 21.55 17.69
N ALA A 141 2.97 20.20 17.51
CA ALA A 141 4.14 19.38 17.22
C ALA A 141 4.44 19.25 15.72
N SER A 142 3.75 20.02 14.87
CA SER A 142 3.85 19.86 13.40
C SER A 142 5.16 20.41 12.87
N THR A 143 5.91 19.57 12.14
CA THR A 143 7.14 19.92 11.43
C THR A 143 7.14 19.25 10.04
N SER A 144 8.04 19.69 9.16
CA SER A 144 8.13 19.14 7.79
C SER A 144 8.85 17.78 7.71
N ASP A 145 9.57 17.39 8.76
CA ASP A 145 10.44 16.20 8.84
C ASP A 145 9.87 15.05 9.67
N ASN A 146 8.66 15.18 10.21
CA ASN A 146 8.00 14.18 11.07
C ASN A 146 7.54 12.88 10.33
N TRP A 147 8.09 12.57 9.17
CA TRP A 147 7.73 11.37 8.41
C TRP A 147 7.98 10.07 9.18
N THR A 148 9.10 9.98 9.91
CA THR A 148 9.40 8.82 10.77
C THR A 148 8.34 8.63 11.85
N LEU A 149 7.98 9.71 12.56
CA LEU A 149 6.98 9.65 13.62
C LEU A 149 5.59 9.30 13.08
N ALA A 150 5.23 9.84 11.92
CA ALA A 150 3.96 9.57 11.27
C ALA A 150 3.86 8.12 10.81
N SER A 151 4.92 7.56 10.19
CA SER A 151 4.93 6.16 9.78
C SER A 151 4.78 5.19 10.95
N GLN A 152 5.31 5.55 12.15
CA GLN A 152 5.10 4.80 13.39
C GLN A 152 3.66 4.94 13.92
N ALA A 153 3.09 6.14 13.84
CA ALA A 153 1.77 6.44 14.40
C ALA A 153 0.61 5.76 13.65
N ILE A 154 0.79 5.48 12.35
CA ILE A 154 -0.24 4.82 11.53
C ILE A 154 -0.19 3.29 11.57
N MET A 155 0.82 2.68 12.19
CA MET A 155 0.96 1.22 12.31
C MET A 155 -0.20 0.59 13.09
N THR A 156 -0.53 -0.67 12.81
CA THR A 156 -1.46 -1.50 13.59
C THR A 156 -0.78 -2.78 14.06
N THR A 157 -0.74 -3.81 13.25
CA THR A 157 -0.02 -5.07 13.45
C THR A 157 1.36 -5.06 12.80
N ASP A 158 1.68 -3.99 12.11
CA ASP A 158 3.01 -3.77 11.52
C ASP A 158 4.11 -3.93 12.58
N THR A 159 5.22 -4.58 12.21
CA THR A 159 6.37 -4.74 13.11
C THR A 159 7.41 -3.64 12.90
N LEU A 160 7.44 -3.04 11.69
CA LEU A 160 8.35 -1.98 11.31
C LEU A 160 7.62 -0.81 10.63
N PRO A 161 8.02 0.45 10.90
CA PRO A 161 7.52 1.61 10.18
C PRO A 161 8.01 1.59 8.73
N LYS A 162 7.12 1.97 7.81
CA LYS A 162 7.38 1.94 6.36
C LYS A 162 7.32 3.36 5.82
N ALA A 163 8.49 3.93 5.57
CA ALA A 163 8.64 5.24 4.93
C ALA A 163 9.91 5.26 4.07
N THR A 164 9.87 6.00 2.98
CA THR A 164 11.03 6.17 2.09
C THR A 164 10.98 7.51 1.38
N SER A 165 12.16 8.01 0.98
CA SER A 165 12.31 9.25 0.23
C SER A 165 13.14 9.06 -1.01
N ARG A 166 12.89 9.91 -2.01
CA ARG A 166 13.72 10.04 -3.19
C ARG A 166 13.84 11.50 -3.58
N GLN A 167 15.03 11.90 -3.99
CA GLN A 167 15.26 13.22 -4.59
C GLN A 167 15.72 13.06 -6.05
N ILE A 168 15.20 13.92 -6.91
CA ILE A 168 15.57 13.98 -8.34
C ILE A 168 15.82 15.43 -8.72
N SER A 169 16.49 15.65 -9.84
CA SER A 169 16.68 17.00 -10.40
C SER A 169 15.73 17.20 -11.58
N ILE A 170 14.91 18.25 -11.51
CA ILE A 170 14.05 18.71 -12.62
C ILE A 170 14.35 20.18 -12.87
N ASP A 171 14.70 20.54 -14.09
CA ASP A 171 15.04 21.91 -14.50
C ASP A 171 16.12 22.55 -13.61
N GLY A 172 17.11 21.73 -13.17
CA GLY A 172 18.17 22.16 -12.25
C GLY A 172 17.76 22.38 -10.79
N LYS A 173 16.53 22.03 -10.43
CA LYS A 173 16.00 22.13 -9.07
C LYS A 173 15.83 20.74 -8.45
N THR A 174 16.10 20.63 -7.17
CA THR A 174 15.84 19.41 -6.41
C THR A 174 14.34 19.28 -6.18
N VAL A 175 13.77 18.14 -6.59
CA VAL A 175 12.40 17.73 -6.31
C VAL A 175 12.45 16.58 -5.33
N THR A 176 11.74 16.70 -4.25
CA THR A 176 11.65 15.71 -3.17
C THR A 176 10.34 14.93 -3.28
N ILE A 177 10.45 13.63 -3.09
CA ILE A 177 9.32 12.71 -2.98
C ILE A 177 9.51 11.93 -1.68
N THR A 178 8.54 11.98 -0.78
CA THR A 178 8.55 11.20 0.47
C THR A 178 7.20 10.55 0.66
N GLY A 179 7.21 9.28 1.06
CA GLY A 179 5.98 8.55 1.30
C GLY A 179 6.10 7.62 2.50
N MET A 180 4.94 7.28 3.06
CA MET A 180 4.78 6.30 4.12
C MET A 180 3.58 5.41 3.85
N SER A 181 3.63 4.19 4.38
CA SER A 181 2.50 3.25 4.32
C SER A 181 2.41 2.43 5.60
N LYS A 182 1.26 1.83 5.84
CA LYS A 182 1.03 0.83 6.88
C LYS A 182 0.22 -0.34 6.30
N GLY A 183 0.42 -1.50 6.87
CA GLY A 183 -0.29 -2.73 6.59
C GLY A 183 0.60 -3.94 6.81
N ALA A 184 0.02 -5.02 7.34
CA ALA A 184 0.70 -6.29 7.58
C ALA A 184 -0.27 -7.49 7.46
N GLY A 185 -1.58 -7.26 7.54
CA GLY A 185 -2.66 -8.24 7.34
C GLY A 185 -3.90 -7.59 6.76
N MET A 186 -4.86 -8.39 6.31
CA MET A 186 -6.01 -7.98 5.50
C MET A 186 -5.53 -7.23 4.25
N ILE A 187 -4.60 -7.84 3.49
CA ILE A 187 -3.94 -7.24 2.32
C ILE A 187 -4.25 -8.05 1.06
N CYS A 188 -5.24 -7.61 0.30
CA CYS A 188 -5.50 -7.98 -1.09
C CYS A 188 -6.10 -6.78 -1.82
N PRO A 189 -5.29 -5.99 -2.48
CA PRO A 189 -5.76 -4.78 -3.09
C PRO A 189 -6.53 -5.04 -4.39
N ASN A 190 -7.83 -4.85 -4.32
CA ASN A 190 -8.62 -4.43 -5.46
C ASN A 190 -8.92 -2.94 -5.26
N MET A 191 -7.87 -2.08 -5.34
CA MET A 191 -7.73 -0.75 -4.77
C MET A 191 -7.61 -0.79 -3.23
N ALA A 192 -6.57 -1.48 -2.78
CA ALA A 192 -5.73 -1.40 -1.59
C ALA A 192 -6.29 -1.79 -0.21
N THR A 193 -5.60 -2.72 0.50
CA THR A 193 -5.77 -2.93 1.94
C THR A 193 -4.61 -2.29 2.69
N MET A 194 -4.56 -0.94 2.74
CA MET A 194 -3.48 -0.21 3.40
C MET A 194 -3.85 1.25 3.58
N LEU A 195 -3.10 1.97 4.37
CA LEU A 195 -3.02 3.41 4.28
C LEU A 195 -1.66 3.78 3.69
N GLY A 196 -1.67 4.52 2.60
CA GLY A 196 -0.46 5.05 1.96
C GLY A 196 -0.60 6.54 1.70
N PHE A 197 0.41 7.28 2.07
CA PHE A 197 0.48 8.73 1.89
C PHE A 197 1.82 9.06 1.24
N MET A 198 1.78 9.71 0.11
CA MET A 198 2.98 10.13 -0.62
C MET A 198 2.84 11.60 -1.00
N ALA A 199 3.90 12.37 -0.79
CA ALA A 199 3.95 13.78 -1.15
C ALA A 199 5.18 14.08 -2.01
N THR A 200 5.04 15.07 -2.90
CA THR A 200 6.13 15.69 -3.63
C THR A 200 5.96 17.22 -3.60
N ASP A 201 7.08 17.92 -3.66
CA ASP A 201 7.08 19.38 -3.83
C ASP A 201 7.07 19.82 -5.30
N ALA A 202 7.04 18.89 -6.26
CA ALA A 202 6.81 19.18 -7.68
C ALA A 202 5.46 19.85 -7.91
N ALA A 203 5.37 20.70 -8.92
CA ALA A 203 4.11 21.26 -9.40
C ALA A 203 3.46 20.30 -10.40
N ILE A 204 2.27 19.79 -10.08
CA ILE A 204 1.47 18.91 -10.95
C ILE A 204 0.06 19.48 -11.07
N ALA A 205 -0.44 19.61 -12.29
CA ALA A 205 -1.78 20.12 -12.54
C ALA A 205 -2.84 19.28 -11.83
N PRO A 206 -3.80 19.89 -11.11
CA PRO A 206 -4.83 19.19 -10.33
C PRO A 206 -5.60 18.14 -11.15
N GLY A 207 -5.84 18.40 -12.44
CA GLY A 207 -6.53 17.48 -13.35
C GLY A 207 -5.81 16.14 -13.58
N LEU A 208 -4.50 16.06 -13.33
CA LEU A 208 -3.72 14.84 -13.48
C LEU A 208 -3.68 13.98 -12.20
N MET A 209 -3.98 14.54 -11.04
CA MET A 209 -3.72 13.89 -9.76
C MET A 209 -4.50 12.59 -9.55
N LYS A 210 -5.77 12.55 -9.99
CA LYS A 210 -6.61 11.35 -9.87
C LYS A 210 -6.09 10.19 -10.71
N SER A 211 -5.75 10.45 -11.99
CA SER A 211 -5.18 9.43 -12.88
C SER A 211 -3.80 9.00 -12.42
N LEU A 212 -2.96 9.93 -11.95
CA LEU A 212 -1.66 9.61 -11.38
C LEU A 212 -1.77 8.67 -10.17
N ALA A 213 -2.62 9.00 -9.19
CA ALA A 213 -2.82 8.15 -8.02
C ALA A 213 -3.30 6.74 -8.43
N HIS A 214 -4.18 6.64 -9.41
CA HIS A 214 -4.64 5.36 -9.95
C HIS A 214 -3.50 4.57 -10.61
N GLU A 215 -2.75 5.19 -11.51
CA GLU A 215 -1.64 4.53 -12.22
C GLU A 215 -0.54 4.05 -11.26
N LEU A 216 -0.20 4.85 -10.27
CA LEU A 216 0.76 4.48 -9.23
C LEU A 216 0.25 3.30 -8.40
N ALA A 217 -1.01 3.32 -7.96
CA ALA A 217 -1.62 2.23 -7.22
C ALA A 217 -1.65 0.94 -8.05
N GLU A 218 -2.05 1.02 -9.34
CA GLU A 218 -2.09 -0.12 -10.25
C GLU A 218 -0.72 -0.78 -10.44
N ALA A 219 0.37 -0.02 -10.43
CA ALA A 219 1.71 -0.52 -10.65
C ALA A 219 2.49 -0.82 -9.37
N SER A 220 1.86 -0.70 -8.19
CA SER A 220 2.46 -0.91 -6.87
C SER A 220 1.53 -1.64 -5.91
N PHE A 221 0.67 -0.93 -5.21
CA PHE A 221 -0.22 -1.49 -4.17
C PHE A 221 -1.24 -2.50 -4.72
N ASN A 222 -1.71 -2.35 -5.96
CA ASN A 222 -2.56 -3.34 -6.63
C ASN A 222 -1.76 -4.53 -7.22
N ARG A 223 -0.55 -4.77 -6.73
CA ARG A 223 0.32 -5.89 -7.07
C ARG A 223 0.80 -6.65 -5.84
N ILE A 224 0.19 -6.43 -4.67
CA ILE A 224 0.58 -7.14 -3.46
C ILE A 224 -0.59 -7.95 -2.91
N SER A 225 -0.31 -9.01 -2.17
CA SER A 225 -1.28 -9.73 -1.34
C SER A 225 -0.58 -10.42 -0.18
N ILE A 226 -1.21 -10.39 1.01
CA ILE A 226 -0.76 -11.18 2.17
C ILE A 226 -1.70 -12.35 2.41
N ASP A 227 -2.99 -12.13 2.51
CA ASP A 227 -3.99 -13.13 2.91
C ASP A 227 -5.19 -13.23 1.96
N GLY A 228 -5.26 -12.39 0.94
CA GLY A 228 -6.38 -12.36 0.01
C GLY A 228 -7.59 -11.58 0.47
N ASP A 229 -7.56 -10.97 1.67
CA ASP A 229 -8.68 -10.22 2.23
C ASP A 229 -8.60 -8.73 1.89
N THR A 230 -9.73 -8.14 1.46
CA THR A 230 -9.84 -6.70 1.13
C THR A 230 -10.44 -5.92 2.28
N SER A 231 -9.76 -4.87 2.74
CA SER A 231 -10.18 -4.03 3.85
C SER A 231 -11.30 -3.04 3.48
N THR A 232 -11.92 -2.50 4.53
CA THR A 232 -12.97 -1.48 4.47
C THR A 232 -12.43 -0.05 4.36
N ASN A 233 -11.13 0.17 4.66
CA ASN A 233 -10.56 1.50 4.91
C ASN A 233 -9.48 1.94 3.93
N ASP A 234 -9.11 1.12 2.99
CA ASP A 234 -7.94 1.34 2.14
C ASP A 234 -7.94 2.67 1.43
N SER A 235 -6.80 3.32 1.47
CA SER A 235 -6.62 4.64 0.89
C SER A 235 -5.17 4.87 0.48
N PHE A 236 -4.95 5.28 -0.75
CA PHE A 236 -3.67 5.78 -1.22
C PHE A 236 -3.82 7.22 -1.69
N VAL A 237 -3.06 8.12 -1.08
CA VAL A 237 -3.13 9.57 -1.33
C VAL A 237 -1.80 10.06 -1.88
N VAL A 238 -1.86 10.82 -2.97
CA VAL A 238 -0.73 11.49 -3.60
C VAL A 238 -0.94 13.00 -3.50
N ILE A 239 0.06 13.69 -3.01
CA ILE A 239 0.05 15.13 -2.76
C ILE A 239 1.15 15.79 -3.60
N ALA A 240 0.84 16.84 -4.32
CA ALA A 240 1.79 17.69 -5.02
C ALA A 240 1.64 19.12 -4.52
N SER A 241 2.63 19.61 -3.75
CA SER A 241 2.55 20.93 -3.12
C SER A 241 2.93 22.09 -4.06
N GLY A 242 3.69 21.81 -5.13
CA GLY A 242 4.17 22.81 -6.08
C GLY A 242 5.26 23.72 -5.55
N LYS A 243 5.91 23.39 -4.42
CA LYS A 243 6.87 24.29 -3.73
C LYS A 243 8.32 24.15 -4.19
N ALA A 244 8.67 23.17 -5.00
CA ALA A 244 10.00 23.08 -5.61
C ALA A 244 10.23 24.15 -6.69
N ALA A 245 9.22 24.95 -7.00
CA ALA A 245 9.25 26.00 -8.03
C ALA A 245 9.70 25.49 -9.41
N THR A 246 9.36 24.24 -9.74
CA THR A 246 9.49 23.67 -11.08
C THR A 246 8.36 24.15 -11.98
N THR A 247 8.54 23.99 -13.30
CA THR A 247 7.43 24.14 -14.24
C THR A 247 6.31 23.16 -13.90
N GLU A 248 5.06 23.62 -13.94
CA GLU A 248 3.89 22.75 -13.69
C GLU A 248 3.80 21.65 -14.77
N ILE A 249 3.70 20.41 -14.33
CA ILE A 249 3.46 19.28 -15.20
C ILE A 249 1.97 19.18 -15.49
N SER A 250 1.60 19.52 -16.74
CA SER A 250 0.23 19.45 -17.25
C SER A 250 -0.05 18.24 -18.14
N HIS A 251 0.99 17.50 -18.53
CA HIS A 251 0.93 16.25 -19.31
C HIS A 251 2.19 15.41 -19.06
N TRP A 252 2.18 14.12 -19.40
CA TRP A 252 3.25 13.17 -19.08
C TRP A 252 4.27 12.95 -20.21
N ASP A 253 4.26 13.77 -21.27
CA ASP A 253 5.06 13.54 -22.48
C ASP A 253 6.50 14.10 -22.42
N SER A 254 6.77 15.05 -21.53
CA SER A 254 8.11 15.61 -21.35
C SER A 254 9.06 14.67 -20.58
N ASP A 255 10.36 14.82 -20.78
CA ASP A 255 11.36 14.03 -20.05
C ASP A 255 11.31 14.27 -18.54
N SER A 256 11.13 15.52 -18.11
CA SER A 256 10.95 15.90 -16.70
C SER A 256 9.71 15.23 -16.08
N ALA A 257 8.61 15.19 -16.82
CA ALA A 257 7.38 14.55 -16.37
C ALA A 257 7.53 13.02 -16.26
N ARG A 258 8.15 12.39 -17.25
CA ARG A 258 8.47 10.95 -17.21
C ARG A 258 9.40 10.60 -16.06
N LEU A 259 10.46 11.41 -15.84
CA LEU A 259 11.38 11.22 -14.73
C LEU A 259 10.67 11.32 -13.36
N LEU A 260 9.80 12.34 -13.17
CA LEU A 260 9.02 12.47 -11.95
C LEU A 260 8.09 11.27 -11.75
N LYS A 261 7.35 10.87 -12.78
CA LYS A 261 6.42 9.75 -12.72
C LYS A 261 7.13 8.43 -12.34
N GLN A 262 8.31 8.19 -12.91
CA GLN A 262 9.11 7.02 -12.56
C GLN A 262 9.59 7.07 -11.11
N ALA A 263 10.05 8.23 -10.64
CA ALA A 263 10.50 8.40 -9.26
C ALA A 263 9.35 8.22 -8.24
N LEU A 264 8.14 8.72 -8.55
CA LEU A 264 6.93 8.48 -7.77
C LEU A 264 6.58 6.98 -7.74
N LEU A 265 6.68 6.31 -8.87
CA LEU A 265 6.42 4.87 -8.98
C LEU A 265 7.42 4.03 -8.17
N ASP A 266 8.70 4.41 -8.18
CA ASP A 266 9.73 3.71 -7.40
C ASP A 266 9.45 3.81 -5.89
N VAL A 267 9.03 5.00 -5.40
CA VAL A 267 8.60 5.19 -4.00
C VAL A 267 7.37 4.35 -3.69
N ALA A 268 6.35 4.38 -4.55
CA ALA A 268 5.12 3.62 -4.35
C ALA A 268 5.37 2.10 -4.34
N ARG A 269 6.23 1.58 -5.22
CA ARG A 269 6.62 0.17 -5.27
C ARG A 269 7.38 -0.26 -4.01
N TRP A 270 8.32 0.57 -3.57
CA TRP A 270 9.05 0.29 -2.34
C TRP A 270 8.08 0.17 -1.15
N LEU A 271 7.15 1.11 -1.02
CA LEU A 271 6.14 1.10 0.05
C LEU A 271 5.23 -0.13 -0.03
N ALA A 272 4.80 -0.52 -1.22
CA ALA A 272 3.97 -1.70 -1.44
C ALA A 272 4.72 -3.00 -1.07
N GLN A 273 5.97 -3.15 -1.51
CA GLN A 273 6.80 -4.31 -1.17
C GLN A 273 7.14 -4.35 0.32
N ALA A 274 7.35 -3.19 0.96
CA ALA A 274 7.59 -3.11 2.40
C ALA A 274 6.42 -3.67 3.22
N ILE A 275 5.18 -3.50 2.76
CA ILE A 275 3.99 -4.11 3.37
C ILE A 275 4.07 -5.64 3.33
N VAL A 276 4.39 -6.21 2.18
CA VAL A 276 4.50 -7.67 2.02
C VAL A 276 5.66 -8.25 2.84
N ARG A 277 6.80 -7.57 2.85
CA ARG A 277 7.98 -7.97 3.61
C ARG A 277 7.73 -8.00 5.12
N ASP A 278 6.83 -7.15 5.59
CA ASP A 278 6.40 -7.06 7.00
C ASP A 278 5.02 -7.72 7.22
N GLY A 279 4.61 -8.63 6.33
CA GLY A 279 3.36 -9.36 6.46
C GLY A 279 3.27 -10.14 7.78
N GLU A 280 2.08 -10.25 8.35
CA GLU A 280 1.83 -10.98 9.61
C GLU A 280 2.38 -12.40 9.54
N GLY A 281 3.41 -12.67 10.33
CA GLY A 281 4.08 -13.98 10.36
C GLY A 281 4.89 -14.35 9.11
N ALA A 282 5.14 -13.42 8.18
CA ALA A 282 5.89 -13.68 6.97
C ALA A 282 7.34 -14.07 7.27
N THR A 283 7.81 -15.14 6.60
CA THR A 283 9.20 -15.59 6.62
C THR A 283 9.86 -15.52 5.24
N LYS A 284 9.07 -15.34 4.21
CA LYS A 284 9.53 -15.25 2.81
C LYS A 284 8.82 -14.14 2.05
N PHE A 285 9.58 -13.47 1.18
CA PHE A 285 9.05 -12.54 0.17
C PHE A 285 9.02 -13.25 -1.18
N ILE A 286 7.86 -13.32 -1.81
CA ILE A 286 7.64 -14.11 -3.01
C ILE A 286 7.20 -13.18 -4.14
N THR A 287 7.92 -13.19 -5.25
CA THR A 287 7.51 -12.58 -6.50
C THR A 287 6.88 -13.64 -7.40
N VAL A 288 5.62 -13.46 -7.79
CA VAL A 288 4.93 -14.31 -8.77
C VAL A 288 4.90 -13.55 -10.10
N SER A 289 5.71 -13.98 -11.05
CA SER A 289 5.83 -13.39 -12.40
C SER A 289 5.16 -14.29 -13.42
N ILE A 290 4.19 -13.76 -14.14
CA ILE A 290 3.49 -14.46 -15.22
C ILE A 290 3.83 -13.79 -16.54
N GLU A 291 4.30 -14.57 -17.50
CA GLU A 291 4.77 -14.12 -18.80
C GLU A 291 4.04 -14.87 -19.93
N GLY A 292 3.98 -14.27 -21.11
CA GLY A 292 3.40 -14.90 -22.29
C GLY A 292 1.89 -15.08 -22.23
N GLY A 293 1.18 -14.26 -21.44
CA GLY A 293 -0.28 -14.21 -21.43
C GLY A 293 -0.85 -13.47 -22.63
N ARG A 294 -2.15 -13.60 -22.87
CA ARG A 294 -2.90 -12.90 -23.91
C ARG A 294 -2.94 -11.40 -23.66
N ASP A 295 -3.14 -11.04 -22.40
CA ASP A 295 -3.13 -9.68 -21.88
C ASP A 295 -2.66 -9.63 -20.42
N THR A 296 -2.46 -8.42 -19.88
CA THR A 296 -2.00 -8.24 -18.50
C THR A 296 -3.04 -8.67 -17.47
N ALA A 297 -4.33 -8.63 -17.79
CA ALA A 297 -5.40 -9.08 -16.88
C ALA A 297 -5.35 -10.61 -16.70
N GLU A 298 -5.14 -11.37 -17.78
CA GLU A 298 -4.92 -12.82 -17.73
C GLU A 298 -3.70 -13.18 -16.87
N CYS A 299 -2.56 -12.49 -17.11
CA CYS A 299 -1.36 -12.71 -16.32
C CYS A 299 -1.59 -12.43 -14.82
N ARG A 300 -2.26 -11.33 -14.51
CA ARG A 300 -2.60 -10.95 -13.13
C ARG A 300 -3.52 -11.95 -12.46
N GLN A 301 -4.51 -12.44 -13.19
CA GLN A 301 -5.45 -13.45 -12.68
C GLN A 301 -4.73 -14.75 -12.27
N VAL A 302 -3.79 -15.22 -13.09
CA VAL A 302 -2.96 -16.39 -12.77
C VAL A 302 -2.03 -16.09 -11.59
N ALA A 303 -1.39 -14.91 -11.56
CA ALA A 303 -0.51 -14.52 -10.46
C ALA A 303 -1.25 -14.51 -9.12
N TYR A 304 -2.45 -13.96 -9.07
CA TYR A 304 -3.27 -13.95 -7.86
C TYR A 304 -3.78 -15.35 -7.47
N ALA A 305 -4.10 -16.22 -8.41
CA ALA A 305 -4.47 -17.59 -8.09
C ALA A 305 -3.34 -18.33 -7.35
N ILE A 306 -2.09 -18.09 -7.74
CA ILE A 306 -0.92 -18.63 -7.04
C ILE A 306 -0.73 -17.95 -5.68
N ALA A 307 -0.75 -16.61 -5.66
CA ALA A 307 -0.49 -15.80 -4.46
C ALA A 307 -1.52 -16.00 -3.35
N HIS A 308 -2.78 -16.32 -3.69
CA HIS A 308 -3.86 -16.55 -2.73
C HIS A 308 -4.00 -18.02 -2.32
N SER A 309 -3.28 -18.97 -2.93
CA SER A 309 -3.40 -20.37 -2.59
C SER A 309 -2.80 -20.69 -1.22
N PRO A 310 -3.60 -21.06 -0.20
CA PRO A 310 -3.05 -21.45 1.10
C PRO A 310 -2.09 -22.63 0.99
N LEU A 311 -2.34 -23.58 0.06
CA LEU A 311 -1.47 -24.74 -0.16
C LEU A 311 -0.11 -24.32 -0.74
N VAL A 312 -0.07 -23.34 -1.63
CA VAL A 312 1.18 -22.78 -2.16
C VAL A 312 1.91 -22.05 -1.04
N LYS A 313 1.24 -21.14 -0.32
CA LYS A 313 1.83 -20.31 0.75
C LYS A 313 2.39 -21.16 1.89
N THR A 314 1.71 -22.22 2.30
CA THR A 314 2.21 -23.15 3.33
C THR A 314 3.37 -24.02 2.86
N ALA A 315 3.45 -24.37 1.54
CA ALA A 315 4.62 -25.02 0.99
C ALA A 315 5.85 -24.11 1.02
N PHE A 316 5.70 -22.82 0.72
CA PHE A 316 6.77 -21.84 0.86
C PHE A 316 7.25 -21.72 2.31
N PHE A 317 6.34 -21.65 3.27
CA PHE A 317 6.69 -21.65 4.70
C PHE A 317 7.49 -22.90 5.09
N ALA A 318 7.08 -24.07 4.62
CA ALA A 318 7.78 -25.33 4.88
C ALA A 318 9.09 -25.48 4.07
N SER A 319 9.43 -24.52 3.20
CA SER A 319 10.53 -24.65 2.22
C SER A 319 10.42 -25.92 1.35
N ASP A 320 9.18 -26.32 1.03
CA ASP A 320 8.84 -27.47 0.19
C ASP A 320 8.66 -27.02 -1.28
N PRO A 321 9.49 -27.49 -2.24
CA PRO A 321 9.35 -27.16 -3.65
C PRO A 321 8.17 -27.89 -4.29
N ASN A 322 6.96 -27.61 -3.82
CA ASN A 322 5.74 -28.29 -4.24
C ASN A 322 5.21 -27.77 -5.57
N LEU A 323 5.80 -28.25 -6.66
CA LEU A 323 5.45 -27.83 -8.04
C LEU A 323 3.99 -28.11 -8.37
N GLY A 324 3.44 -29.21 -7.84
CA GLY A 324 2.07 -29.64 -8.08
C GLY A 324 1.06 -28.61 -7.57
N ARG A 325 1.30 -28.01 -6.40
CA ARG A 325 0.43 -26.97 -5.84
C ARG A 325 0.45 -25.70 -6.68
N ILE A 326 1.62 -25.30 -7.18
CA ILE A 326 1.75 -24.11 -8.05
C ILE A 326 1.02 -24.36 -9.38
N LEU A 327 1.28 -25.50 -10.06
CA LEU A 327 0.62 -25.85 -11.31
C LEU A 327 -0.90 -26.01 -11.16
N ALA A 328 -1.36 -26.57 -10.03
CA ALA A 328 -2.79 -26.63 -9.72
C ALA A 328 -3.41 -25.22 -9.61
N ALA A 329 -2.70 -24.27 -8.97
CA ALA A 329 -3.15 -22.87 -8.88
C ALA A 329 -3.23 -22.20 -10.27
N VAL A 330 -2.26 -22.46 -11.14
CA VAL A 330 -2.33 -22.02 -12.54
C VAL A 330 -3.56 -22.60 -13.24
N GLY A 331 -3.83 -23.91 -13.03
CA GLY A 331 -4.93 -24.61 -13.68
C GLY A 331 -6.32 -24.13 -13.28
N TYR A 332 -6.54 -23.74 -12.03
CA TYR A 332 -7.83 -23.21 -11.58
C TYR A 332 -7.95 -21.67 -11.63
N ALA A 333 -6.98 -21.00 -12.23
CA ALA A 333 -6.99 -19.53 -12.31
C ALA A 333 -8.16 -18.93 -13.10
N GLY A 334 -9.03 -19.75 -13.70
CA GLY A 334 -10.22 -19.30 -14.43
C GLY A 334 -9.99 -18.97 -15.90
N ILE A 335 -8.89 -19.42 -16.49
CA ILE A 335 -8.60 -19.28 -17.92
C ILE A 335 -9.19 -20.50 -18.65
N ALA A 336 -10.32 -20.32 -19.32
CA ALA A 336 -11.13 -21.42 -19.88
C ALA A 336 -10.39 -22.23 -20.97
N ASP A 337 -9.52 -21.60 -21.74
CA ASP A 337 -8.76 -22.17 -22.84
C ASP A 337 -7.25 -22.26 -22.54
N LEU A 338 -6.88 -22.47 -21.27
CA LEU A 338 -5.50 -22.68 -20.86
C LEU A 338 -5.00 -24.04 -21.38
N GLU A 339 -3.90 -24.03 -22.11
CA GLU A 339 -3.26 -25.25 -22.61
C GLU A 339 -2.10 -25.68 -21.71
N GLN A 340 -2.28 -26.75 -20.97
CA GLN A 340 -1.27 -27.30 -20.06
C GLN A 340 0.07 -27.56 -20.76
N SER A 341 0.05 -28.00 -22.01
CA SER A 341 1.26 -28.32 -22.79
C SER A 341 2.14 -27.11 -23.13
N LEU A 342 1.66 -25.89 -22.93
CA LEU A 342 2.42 -24.67 -23.15
C LEU A 342 3.06 -24.11 -21.87
N ILE A 343 2.71 -24.67 -20.71
CA ILE A 343 3.15 -24.10 -19.42
C ILE A 343 4.59 -24.48 -19.12
N GLU A 344 5.40 -23.45 -18.84
CA GLU A 344 6.74 -23.56 -18.28
C GLU A 344 6.76 -22.96 -16.89
N LEU A 345 7.44 -23.57 -15.93
CA LEU A 345 7.57 -23.09 -14.56
C LEU A 345 9.03 -23.05 -14.13
N TYR A 346 9.39 -21.94 -13.50
CA TYR A 346 10.70 -21.72 -12.90
C TYR A 346 10.57 -21.31 -11.44
N LEU A 347 11.50 -21.77 -10.61
CA LEU A 347 11.77 -21.25 -9.27
C LEU A 347 13.15 -20.60 -9.32
N ASP A 348 13.22 -19.28 -9.26
CA ASP A 348 14.40 -18.47 -9.55
C ASP A 348 15.09 -18.90 -10.87
N ASP A 349 16.31 -19.43 -10.76
CA ASP A 349 17.12 -19.95 -11.86
C ASP A 349 16.79 -21.39 -12.29
N VAL A 350 15.96 -22.10 -11.51
CA VAL A 350 15.69 -23.53 -11.72
C VAL A 350 14.46 -23.74 -12.60
N HIS A 351 14.63 -24.36 -13.77
CA HIS A 351 13.54 -24.80 -14.63
C HIS A 351 12.92 -26.09 -14.08
N VAL A 352 11.76 -25.98 -13.44
CA VAL A 352 11.17 -27.07 -12.66
C VAL A 352 10.06 -27.85 -13.40
N ALA A 353 9.35 -27.18 -14.34
CA ALA A 353 8.36 -27.85 -15.17
C ALA A 353 8.36 -27.32 -16.60
N THR A 354 8.14 -28.19 -17.55
CA THR A 354 8.06 -27.93 -18.98
C THR A 354 6.89 -28.68 -19.59
N ARG A 355 6.19 -28.05 -20.53
CA ARG A 355 5.03 -28.64 -21.22
C ARG A 355 3.99 -29.22 -20.25
N GLY A 356 3.80 -28.53 -19.12
CA GLY A 356 2.87 -28.95 -18.08
C GLY A 356 3.28 -30.19 -17.26
N GLY A 357 4.50 -30.73 -17.46
CA GLY A 357 5.07 -31.83 -16.71
C GLY A 357 6.36 -31.45 -15.98
N ARG A 358 6.86 -32.34 -15.12
CA ARG A 358 8.17 -32.12 -14.46
C ARG A 358 9.28 -32.01 -15.53
N HIS A 359 10.17 -31.04 -15.41
CA HIS A 359 11.31 -30.92 -16.31
C HIS A 359 12.23 -32.13 -16.18
N PRO A 360 12.71 -32.77 -17.29
CA PRO A 360 13.52 -33.98 -17.23
C PRO A 360 14.80 -33.87 -16.39
N ASP A 361 15.45 -32.71 -16.45
CA ASP A 361 16.70 -32.43 -15.73
C ASP A 361 16.49 -31.86 -14.33
N TYR A 362 15.23 -31.67 -13.88
CA TYR A 362 14.94 -31.14 -12.54
C TYR A 362 15.33 -32.13 -11.45
N ARG A 363 16.13 -31.67 -10.51
CA ARG A 363 16.49 -32.39 -9.29
C ARG A 363 15.87 -31.72 -8.08
N GLU A 364 15.42 -32.52 -7.15
CA GLU A 364 14.73 -32.05 -5.94
C GLU A 364 15.62 -31.13 -5.10
N GLU A 365 16.95 -31.43 -5.07
CA GLU A 365 17.92 -30.63 -4.32
C GLU A 365 18.02 -29.20 -4.84
N ASP A 366 17.85 -28.98 -6.16
CA ASP A 366 17.88 -27.64 -6.77
C ASP A 366 16.64 -26.85 -6.35
N GLY A 367 15.45 -27.45 -6.34
CA GLY A 367 14.23 -26.85 -5.82
C GLY A 367 14.34 -26.51 -4.33
N GLN A 368 14.84 -27.45 -3.51
CA GLN A 368 15.06 -27.21 -2.09
C GLN A 368 16.06 -26.09 -1.82
N ARG A 369 17.08 -25.93 -2.65
CA ARG A 369 18.05 -24.83 -2.57
C ARG A 369 17.34 -23.48 -2.71
N VAL A 370 16.46 -23.35 -3.70
CA VAL A 370 15.69 -22.12 -3.92
C VAL A 370 14.71 -21.90 -2.76
N MET A 371 13.94 -22.93 -2.39
CA MET A 371 12.90 -22.78 -1.35
C MET A 371 13.43 -22.44 0.04
N LYS A 372 14.73 -22.61 0.29
CA LYS A 372 15.39 -22.17 1.54
C LYS A 372 15.75 -20.68 1.55
N GLN A 373 15.65 -19.98 0.41
CA GLN A 373 15.92 -18.55 0.36
C GLN A 373 14.75 -17.76 1.01
N ASP A 374 15.06 -16.58 1.51
CA ASP A 374 14.05 -15.67 2.09
C ASP A 374 13.31 -14.87 0.98
N GLU A 375 13.91 -14.73 -0.19
CA GLU A 375 13.31 -14.10 -1.38
C GLU A 375 13.29 -15.12 -2.52
N ILE A 376 12.14 -15.31 -3.15
CA ILE A 376 11.94 -16.33 -4.17
C ILE A 376 11.07 -15.77 -5.30
N THR A 377 11.45 -16.07 -6.53
CA THR A 377 10.64 -15.76 -7.72
C THR A 377 10.02 -17.03 -8.29
N VAL A 378 8.71 -17.05 -8.37
CA VAL A 378 7.93 -18.03 -9.15
C VAL A 378 7.66 -17.41 -10.50
N ARG A 379 8.24 -17.97 -11.57
CA ARG A 379 8.02 -17.50 -12.94
C ARG A 379 7.28 -18.54 -13.75
N VAL A 380 6.13 -18.17 -14.30
CA VAL A 380 5.28 -19.04 -15.13
C VAL A 380 5.15 -18.44 -16.52
N LEU A 381 5.47 -19.21 -17.55
CA LEU A 381 5.20 -18.84 -18.94
C LEU A 381 3.93 -19.56 -19.40
N LEU A 382 2.98 -18.80 -19.94
CA LEU A 382 1.69 -19.34 -20.40
C LEU A 382 1.70 -19.76 -21.88
N GLY A 383 2.64 -19.22 -22.69
CA GLY A 383 2.77 -19.55 -24.11
C GLY A 383 1.59 -19.09 -24.98
N ARG A 384 0.85 -18.05 -24.57
CA ARG A 384 -0.41 -17.60 -25.19
C ARG A 384 -0.31 -16.23 -25.86
N GLY A 385 0.74 -15.47 -25.60
CA GLY A 385 0.92 -14.10 -26.09
C GLY A 385 2.26 -13.51 -25.66
N GLN A 386 2.28 -12.16 -25.50
CA GLN A 386 3.48 -11.41 -25.12
C GLN A 386 3.28 -10.58 -23.85
N ALA A 387 2.08 -10.61 -23.28
CA ALA A 387 1.80 -9.85 -22.06
C ALA A 387 2.49 -10.49 -20.85
N GLN A 388 2.80 -9.64 -19.88
CA GLN A 388 3.37 -10.05 -18.60
C GLN A 388 2.82 -9.21 -17.47
N ASP A 389 2.75 -9.79 -16.28
CA ASP A 389 2.43 -9.08 -15.04
C ASP A 389 3.05 -9.81 -13.84
N GLN A 390 3.14 -9.12 -12.70
CA GLN A 390 3.70 -9.70 -11.48
C GLN A 390 2.92 -9.28 -10.24
N VAL A 391 2.91 -10.14 -9.23
CA VAL A 391 2.34 -9.91 -7.90
C VAL A 391 3.37 -10.28 -6.84
N TRP A 392 3.46 -9.48 -5.77
CA TRP A 392 4.27 -9.77 -4.60
C TRP A 392 3.41 -10.32 -3.48
N THR A 393 3.86 -11.38 -2.85
CA THR A 393 3.18 -12.02 -1.73
C THR A 393 4.19 -12.55 -0.71
N CYS A 394 3.71 -13.12 0.37
CA CYS A 394 4.50 -13.81 1.38
C CYS A 394 3.99 -15.24 1.58
N ASP A 395 4.72 -16.03 2.33
CA ASP A 395 4.27 -17.34 2.81
C ASP A 395 3.16 -17.24 3.87
N LEU A 396 2.64 -18.38 4.34
CA LEU A 396 1.63 -18.46 5.38
C LEU A 396 2.17 -19.36 6.51
N SER A 397 2.54 -18.72 7.62
CA SER A 397 3.11 -19.38 8.80
C SER A 397 2.09 -19.64 9.90
N HIS A 398 2.47 -20.38 10.95
CA HIS A 398 1.67 -20.53 12.16
C HIS A 398 1.45 -19.20 12.89
N GLU A 399 2.42 -18.30 12.80
CA GLU A 399 2.36 -16.99 13.47
C GLU A 399 1.22 -16.11 12.93
N TYR A 400 0.88 -16.23 11.62
CA TYR A 400 -0.29 -15.56 11.06
C TYR A 400 -1.56 -15.91 11.82
N VAL A 401 -1.75 -17.19 12.15
CA VAL A 401 -2.94 -17.65 12.92
C VAL A 401 -2.89 -17.11 14.35
N THR A 402 -1.72 -17.14 14.99
CA THR A 402 -1.53 -16.62 16.35
C THR A 402 -1.88 -15.15 16.44
N ILE A 403 -1.33 -14.32 15.56
CA ILE A 403 -1.58 -12.86 15.53
C ILE A 403 -3.07 -12.56 15.35
N ASN A 404 -3.73 -13.25 14.42
CA ASN A 404 -5.12 -12.97 14.09
C ASN A 404 -6.12 -13.55 15.12
N ALA A 405 -5.77 -14.61 15.84
CA ALA A 405 -6.56 -15.11 16.95
C ALA A 405 -6.63 -14.10 18.12
N ASP A 406 -5.58 -13.32 18.35
CA ASP A 406 -5.45 -12.36 19.46
C ASP A 406 -5.67 -10.89 19.05
N TYR A 407 -6.09 -10.61 17.82
CA TYR A 407 -6.17 -9.24 17.26
C TYR A 407 -7.01 -8.25 18.07
N ARG A 408 -8.03 -8.70 18.79
CA ARG A 408 -8.92 -7.85 19.60
C ARG A 408 -8.48 -7.64 21.04
N SER A 409 -7.49 -8.37 21.51
CA SER A 409 -7.02 -8.34 22.91
C SER A 409 -6.07 -7.16 23.24
#